data_6c451f051f8f4152d3d3d23e8fa128bb
#
_entry.id   6c451f051f8f4152d3d3d23e8fa128bb
#
_cell.length_a   1.000
_cell.length_b   1.000
_cell.length_c   1.000
_cell.angle_alpha   90.00
_cell.angle_beta   90.00
_cell.angle_gamma   90.00
#
_symmetry.space_group_name_H-M   'P 1'
#
loop_
_entity.id
_entity.type
_entity.pdbx_description
1 polymer ?
#
loop_
_entity_poly.entity_id
_entity_poly.type
_entity_poly.pdbx_seq_one_letter_code
_entity_poly.pdbx_strand_id
1 'polypeptide(L)'
;MKKILAMILALVMCFSLVACGGGNDDAANDDAQANDGAVKIKIGMVTDTGGINDQSFNQSTWEGLSALPTDEFEIAHLVSKTDADYDTNIQTFIDDGYDLILCTGFKLAEATKKAAEANPDQKFAIIDDASIDLPNVACLMFAQEQASYLVGIVAGMASESGVVGYVQGMVSENMNLFGIGFIEGVLSVNPEATVLQYNANSFGDVAAGSAAVKNFVTKGADVVYHAAGGTGAGVITGCQENGIYAIGVDADQSYLAPETVITSAMKRVDIAAQDISKAVKEGTFKGGITMYDINNGGVDVAPTQDLLTGAMIAAVEAAKADLQSGAIVVSTTSADCPMFELQ
;
A
#
# COMPACT_ATOMS: atom_id res chain seq x y z
N MET A 1 -44.87 40.97 13.92
CA MET A 1 -45.75 40.91 15.10
C MET A 1 -45.29 39.72 15.92
N LYS A 2 -44.70 40.06 17.02
CA LYS A 2 -45.05 39.63 18.41
C LYS A 2 -44.86 38.11 18.60
N LYS A 3 -43.82 37.72 19.34
CA LYS A 3 -43.63 37.74 20.80
C LYS A 3 -43.85 36.33 21.38
N ILE A 4 -42.78 35.77 21.99
CA ILE A 4 -42.64 35.57 23.46
C ILE A 4 -43.23 34.22 23.91
N LEU A 5 -42.54 33.28 24.61
CA LEU A 5 -42.05 33.29 25.98
C LEU A 5 -41.56 31.86 26.28
N ALA A 6 -40.39 31.56 26.64
CA ALA A 6 -39.72 31.58 27.94
C ALA A 6 -40.16 30.50 28.93
N MET A 7 -39.12 29.78 29.39
CA MET A 7 -38.91 29.25 30.75
C MET A 7 -40.00 28.34 31.38
N ILE A 8 -39.54 27.21 31.94
CA ILE A 8 -39.42 27.00 33.39
C ILE A 8 -38.63 25.73 33.72
N LEU A 9 -37.65 25.95 34.52
CA LEU A 9 -36.85 25.09 35.38
C LEU A 9 -37.76 24.47 36.46
N ALA A 10 -37.57 23.20 36.79
CA ALA A 10 -37.92 22.70 38.13
C ALA A 10 -37.12 21.45 38.50
N LEU A 11 -36.20 21.65 39.40
CA LEU A 11 -35.47 20.77 40.28
C LEU A 11 -36.45 20.06 41.22
N VAL A 12 -36.39 18.75 41.35
CA VAL A 12 -36.89 18.06 42.55
C VAL A 12 -35.86 17.00 43.00
N MET A 13 -35.11 17.36 44.02
CA MET A 13 -34.46 16.39 44.93
C MET A 13 -35.52 15.86 45.89
N CYS A 14 -35.55 14.55 46.07
CA CYS A 14 -36.11 13.96 47.28
C CYS A 14 -35.17 12.90 47.85
N PHE A 15 -34.54 13.25 48.98
CA PHE A 15 -33.94 12.35 49.91
C PHE A 15 -35.03 11.56 50.66
N SER A 16 -34.83 10.29 50.83
CA SER A 16 -35.44 9.56 51.95
C SER A 16 -34.47 8.49 52.46
N LEU A 17 -33.91 8.83 53.60
CA LEU A 17 -33.29 7.89 54.55
C LEU A 17 -34.38 7.18 55.33
N VAL A 18 -34.37 5.88 55.40
CA VAL A 18 -34.91 5.13 56.54
C VAL A 18 -33.95 4.02 56.90
N ALA A 19 -33.63 4.00 58.16
CA ALA A 19 -32.65 3.11 58.81
C ALA A 19 -33.31 1.89 59.46
N CYS A 20 -32.48 0.89 59.66
CA CYS A 20 -32.47 -0.16 60.70
C CYS A 20 -33.33 -1.43 60.53
N GLY A 21 -32.60 -2.54 60.50
CA GLY A 21 -32.92 -3.72 61.35
C GLY A 21 -32.57 -5.09 60.79
N GLY A 22 -31.41 -5.64 61.21
CA GLY A 22 -31.32 -7.04 61.63
C GLY A 22 -31.02 -8.15 60.60
N GLY A 23 -29.79 -8.57 60.50
CA GLY A 23 -29.34 -9.97 60.56
C GLY A 23 -29.58 -10.90 59.36
N ASN A 24 -28.59 -11.25 58.64
CA ASN A 24 -27.90 -12.52 58.52
C ASN A 24 -27.01 -12.56 57.29
N ASP A 25 -25.88 -13.20 57.46
CA ASP A 25 -24.83 -13.47 56.47
C ASP A 25 -25.34 -14.15 55.22
N ASP A 26 -25.06 -13.52 54.06
CA ASP A 26 -24.79 -14.23 52.82
C ASP A 26 -23.82 -13.35 52.00
N ALA A 27 -22.65 -13.92 51.74
CA ALA A 27 -21.58 -13.34 50.94
C ALA A 27 -22.09 -13.09 49.52
N ALA A 28 -22.52 -11.87 49.21
CA ALA A 28 -22.64 -11.41 47.86
C ALA A 28 -21.21 -11.10 47.32
N ASN A 29 -20.72 -11.99 46.48
CA ASN A 29 -19.63 -11.71 45.57
C ASN A 29 -20.00 -10.48 44.77
N ASP A 30 -19.42 -9.35 45.15
CA ASP A 30 -19.32 -8.19 44.26
C ASP A 30 -18.21 -8.52 43.25
N ASP A 31 -18.58 -9.30 42.23
CA ASP A 31 -17.84 -9.33 40.96
C ASP A 31 -18.05 -7.95 40.32
N ALA A 32 -17.34 -6.95 40.82
CA ALA A 32 -16.93 -5.83 40.03
C ALA A 32 -16.03 -6.40 38.91
N GLN A 33 -16.64 -6.78 37.78
CA GLN A 33 -15.92 -6.91 36.53
C GLN A 33 -15.18 -5.59 36.33
N ALA A 34 -13.93 -5.55 36.77
CA ALA A 34 -12.97 -4.61 36.24
C ALA A 34 -12.96 -4.88 34.72
N ASN A 35 -13.60 -4.00 33.98
CA ASN A 35 -13.41 -3.92 32.58
C ASN A 35 -11.97 -3.42 32.40
N ASP A 36 -11.04 -4.36 32.48
CA ASP A 36 -9.63 -4.17 32.22
C ASP A 36 -9.55 -4.01 30.68
N GLY A 37 -9.99 -2.86 30.20
CA GLY A 37 -9.86 -2.46 28.82
C GLY A 37 -8.37 -2.41 28.53
N ALA A 38 -7.83 -3.49 27.98
CA ALA A 38 -6.46 -3.52 27.52
C ALA A 38 -6.19 -2.26 26.70
N VAL A 39 -5.15 -1.52 27.02
CA VAL A 39 -4.78 -0.31 26.29
C VAL A 39 -4.46 -0.74 24.85
N LYS A 40 -5.23 -0.23 23.90
CA LYS A 40 -5.00 -0.52 22.48
C LYS A 40 -3.77 0.20 22.00
N ILE A 41 -3.04 -0.44 21.09
CA ILE A 41 -1.96 0.19 20.33
C ILE A 41 -2.56 1.09 19.24
N LYS A 42 -2.16 2.34 19.22
CA LYS A 42 -2.64 3.35 18.27
C LYS A 42 -1.71 3.45 17.05
N ILE A 43 -2.24 3.20 15.87
CA ILE A 43 -1.51 3.27 14.61
C ILE A 43 -2.09 4.38 13.74
N GLY A 44 -1.29 5.40 13.43
CA GLY A 44 -1.65 6.50 12.52
C GLY A 44 -1.00 6.31 11.15
N MET A 45 -1.79 6.29 10.09
CA MET A 45 -1.28 6.24 8.71
C MET A 45 -1.37 7.61 8.04
N VAL A 46 -0.27 8.08 7.47
CA VAL A 46 -0.25 9.27 6.62
C VAL A 46 -0.07 8.84 5.16
N THR A 47 -1.03 9.19 4.30
CA THR A 47 -0.93 8.86 2.87
C THR A 47 -0.05 9.85 2.12
N ASP A 48 0.47 9.42 0.98
CA ASP A 48 0.96 10.37 -0.03
C ASP A 48 -0.20 11.06 -0.78
N THR A 49 0.12 11.79 -1.84
CA THR A 49 -0.86 12.54 -2.64
C THR A 49 -1.77 11.66 -3.52
N GLY A 50 -1.55 10.35 -3.59
CA GLY A 50 -2.44 9.38 -4.25
C GLY A 50 -3.77 9.20 -3.50
N GLY A 51 -3.73 9.38 -2.17
CA GLY A 51 -4.90 9.30 -1.30
C GLY A 51 -5.36 7.88 -1.01
N ILE A 52 -6.28 7.74 -0.05
CA ILE A 52 -6.70 6.46 0.53
C ILE A 52 -7.52 5.56 -0.43
N ASN A 53 -8.06 6.10 -1.50
CA ASN A 53 -8.91 5.38 -2.45
C ASN A 53 -8.21 5.20 -3.82
N ASP A 54 -6.89 5.04 -3.81
CA ASP A 54 -6.09 4.88 -5.03
C ASP A 54 -6.23 3.51 -5.70
N GLN A 55 -6.97 2.60 -5.08
CA GLN A 55 -7.18 1.21 -5.49
C GLN A 55 -5.86 0.42 -5.63
N SER A 56 -4.80 0.87 -4.98
CA SER A 56 -3.43 0.39 -5.09
C SER A 56 -2.71 0.55 -3.75
N PHE A 57 -1.62 1.29 -3.71
CA PHE A 57 -0.63 1.40 -2.65
C PHE A 57 -1.18 1.88 -1.30
N ASN A 58 -1.83 3.07 -1.27
CA ASN A 58 -2.38 3.60 -0.02
C ASN A 58 -3.58 2.77 0.47
N GLN A 59 -4.48 2.38 -0.45
CA GLN A 59 -5.62 1.55 -0.10
C GLN A 59 -5.18 0.21 0.47
N SER A 60 -4.24 -0.47 -0.18
CA SER A 60 -3.72 -1.77 0.30
C SER A 60 -3.06 -1.66 1.68
N THR A 61 -2.30 -0.58 1.93
CA THR A 61 -1.73 -0.32 3.25
C THR A 61 -2.82 -0.16 4.31
N TRP A 62 -3.87 0.60 4.01
CA TRP A 62 -5.00 0.80 4.90
C TRP A 62 -5.82 -0.47 5.12
N GLU A 63 -6.02 -1.28 4.10
CA GLU A 63 -6.69 -2.58 4.23
C GLU A 63 -5.90 -3.52 5.13
N GLY A 64 -4.56 -3.51 5.04
CA GLY A 64 -3.69 -4.23 5.95
C GLY A 64 -3.88 -3.82 7.41
N LEU A 65 -3.91 -2.51 7.70
CA LEU A 65 -4.19 -2.00 9.04
C LEU A 65 -5.62 -2.35 9.49
N SER A 66 -6.59 -2.25 8.59
CA SER A 66 -8.00 -2.54 8.89
C SER A 66 -8.28 -4.02 9.21
N ALA A 67 -7.40 -4.91 8.80
CA ALA A 67 -7.45 -6.34 9.13
C ALA A 67 -6.89 -6.68 10.53
N LEU A 68 -6.29 -5.71 11.23
CA LEU A 68 -5.81 -5.90 12.61
C LEU A 68 -6.98 -6.07 13.58
N PRO A 69 -6.82 -6.87 14.67
CA PRO A 69 -7.86 -7.06 15.68
C PRO A 69 -8.26 -5.72 16.35
N THR A 70 -9.54 -5.38 16.28
CA THR A 70 -10.05 -4.08 16.77
C THR A 70 -10.10 -3.97 18.30
N ASP A 71 -9.97 -5.07 19.01
CA ASP A 71 -9.82 -5.11 20.46
C ASP A 71 -8.38 -4.83 20.92
N GLU A 72 -7.41 -4.97 20.02
CA GLU A 72 -5.99 -4.78 20.29
C GLU A 72 -5.44 -3.48 19.69
N PHE A 73 -6.01 -3.02 18.59
CA PHE A 73 -5.52 -1.87 17.83
C PHE A 73 -6.60 -0.79 17.65
N GLU A 74 -6.16 0.46 17.68
CA GLU A 74 -6.90 1.63 17.25
C GLU A 74 -6.16 2.22 16.04
N ILE A 75 -6.85 2.33 14.91
CA ILE A 75 -6.23 2.79 13.67
C ILE A 75 -6.90 4.06 13.15
N ALA A 76 -6.12 4.97 12.60
CA ALA A 76 -6.63 6.14 11.88
C ALA A 76 -5.74 6.48 10.69
N HIS A 77 -6.27 7.26 9.75
CA HIS A 77 -5.48 7.78 8.65
C HIS A 77 -5.74 9.27 8.43
N LEU A 78 -4.72 9.96 7.93
CA LEU A 78 -4.79 11.33 7.43
C LEU A 78 -4.35 11.36 5.97
N VAL A 79 -5.20 11.95 5.12
CA VAL A 79 -4.95 12.05 3.68
C VAL A 79 -4.19 13.33 3.39
N SER A 80 -3.07 13.23 2.69
CA SER A 80 -2.31 14.38 2.22
C SER A 80 -2.75 14.73 0.79
N LYS A 81 -3.19 15.96 0.60
CA LYS A 81 -3.59 16.47 -0.72
C LYS A 81 -2.41 17.05 -1.49
N THR A 82 -1.44 17.54 -0.75
CA THR A 82 -0.18 18.11 -1.26
C THR A 82 0.96 17.69 -0.36
N ASP A 83 2.19 17.79 -0.85
CA ASP A 83 3.40 17.49 -0.07
C ASP A 83 3.53 18.41 1.18
N ALA A 84 2.94 19.61 1.16
CA ALA A 84 2.91 20.51 2.29
C ALA A 84 2.08 20.01 3.49
N ASP A 85 1.21 19.02 3.28
CA ASP A 85 0.38 18.47 4.34
C ASP A 85 1.13 17.43 5.19
N TYR A 86 2.26 16.88 4.71
CA TYR A 86 2.97 15.77 5.37
C TYR A 86 3.40 16.12 6.79
N ASP A 87 4.10 17.24 7.00
CA ASP A 87 4.55 17.68 8.31
C ASP A 87 3.38 17.83 9.29
N THR A 88 2.27 18.44 8.85
CA THR A 88 1.09 18.68 9.69
C THR A 88 0.38 17.36 10.05
N ASN A 89 0.23 16.46 9.08
CA ASN A 89 -0.44 15.18 9.31
C ASN A 89 0.37 14.30 10.27
N ILE A 90 1.69 14.23 10.11
CA ILE A 90 2.59 13.51 11.03
C ILE A 90 2.50 14.13 12.43
N GLN A 91 2.58 15.46 12.56
CA GLN A 91 2.53 16.14 13.85
C GLN A 91 1.19 15.91 14.56
N THR A 92 0.08 15.85 13.83
CA THR A 92 -1.24 15.55 14.41
C THR A 92 -1.24 14.22 15.15
N PHE A 93 -0.69 13.15 14.55
CA PHE A 93 -0.60 11.85 15.21
C PHE A 93 0.36 11.83 16.40
N ILE A 94 1.44 12.62 16.35
CA ILE A 94 2.35 12.80 17.51
C ILE A 94 1.59 13.42 18.67
N ASP A 95 0.88 14.53 18.41
CA ASP A 95 0.15 15.30 19.43
C ASP A 95 -1.01 14.49 20.03
N ASP A 96 -1.64 13.60 19.24
CA ASP A 96 -2.71 12.69 19.67
C ASP A 96 -2.19 11.41 20.36
N GLY A 97 -0.86 11.28 20.49
CA GLY A 97 -0.21 10.19 21.23
C GLY A 97 -0.39 8.82 20.58
N TYR A 98 -0.18 8.74 19.25
CA TYR A 98 -0.15 7.46 18.54
C TYR A 98 1.16 6.71 18.83
N ASP A 99 1.09 5.38 18.96
CA ASP A 99 2.25 4.52 19.26
C ASP A 99 3.16 4.31 18.04
N LEU A 100 2.57 4.28 16.85
CA LEU A 100 3.27 4.17 15.58
C LEU A 100 2.66 5.13 14.56
N ILE A 101 3.52 5.84 13.82
CA ILE A 101 3.12 6.65 12.66
C ILE A 101 3.70 5.99 11.42
N LEU A 102 2.80 5.47 10.56
CA LEU A 102 3.14 4.81 9.30
C LEU A 102 3.02 5.82 8.15
N CYS A 103 4.15 6.18 7.56
CA CYS A 103 4.25 7.08 6.43
C CYS A 103 4.28 6.29 5.13
N THR A 104 3.27 6.49 4.27
CA THR A 104 3.07 5.67 3.08
C THR A 104 3.68 6.33 1.85
N GLY A 105 4.91 5.92 1.50
CA GLY A 105 5.62 6.32 0.29
C GLY A 105 6.83 7.25 0.51
N PHE A 106 7.79 7.15 -0.40
CA PHE A 106 9.08 7.84 -0.35
C PHE A 106 8.97 9.39 -0.31
N LYS A 107 7.87 9.95 -0.80
CA LYS A 107 7.63 11.41 -0.75
C LYS A 107 7.55 11.96 0.67
N LEU A 108 7.24 11.12 1.65
CA LEU A 108 7.18 11.50 3.06
C LEU A 108 8.54 11.42 3.77
N ALA A 109 9.62 11.02 3.09
CA ALA A 109 10.91 10.75 3.73
C ALA A 109 11.47 11.96 4.50
N GLU A 110 11.47 13.15 3.91
CA GLU A 110 11.97 14.37 4.57
C GLU A 110 11.14 14.71 5.82
N ALA A 111 9.81 14.69 5.71
CA ALA A 111 8.91 14.99 6.82
C ALA A 111 9.03 13.94 7.94
N THR A 112 9.12 12.64 7.57
CA THR A 112 9.32 11.55 8.52
C THR A 112 10.65 11.69 9.27
N LYS A 113 11.75 11.95 8.55
CA LYS A 113 13.07 12.13 9.15
C LYS A 113 13.06 13.30 10.14
N LYS A 114 12.55 14.45 9.73
CA LYS A 114 12.44 15.64 10.58
C LYS A 114 11.63 15.38 11.85
N ALA A 115 10.49 14.72 11.72
CA ALA A 115 9.65 14.36 12.85
C ALA A 115 10.33 13.36 13.79
N ALA A 116 11.02 12.34 13.25
CA ALA A 116 11.71 11.32 14.02
C ALA A 116 12.92 11.88 14.78
N GLU A 117 13.69 12.79 14.18
CA GLU A 117 14.80 13.49 14.85
C GLU A 117 14.31 14.35 16.02
N ALA A 118 13.13 15.00 15.87
CA ALA A 118 12.54 15.84 16.91
C ALA A 118 11.88 15.03 18.04
N ASN A 119 11.50 13.78 17.78
CA ASN A 119 10.75 12.92 18.68
C ASN A 119 11.40 11.51 18.80
N PRO A 120 12.55 11.38 19.47
CA PRO A 120 13.32 10.13 19.48
C PRO A 120 12.62 8.95 20.15
N ASP A 121 11.63 9.18 21.01
CA ASP A 121 10.84 8.14 21.66
C ASP A 121 9.62 7.69 20.83
N GLN A 122 9.21 8.47 19.82
CA GLN A 122 8.13 8.16 18.92
C GLN A 122 8.59 7.12 17.87
N LYS A 123 7.77 6.10 17.61
CA LYS A 123 8.05 5.12 16.56
C LYS A 123 7.45 5.56 15.23
N PHE A 124 8.24 5.42 14.18
CA PHE A 124 7.84 5.68 12.81
C PHE A 124 8.11 4.45 11.94
N ALA A 125 7.31 4.28 10.92
CA ALA A 125 7.62 3.41 9.81
C ALA A 125 7.41 4.18 8.50
N ILE A 126 8.25 3.92 7.52
CA ILE A 126 8.10 4.47 6.17
C ILE A 126 8.15 3.35 5.15
N ILE A 127 7.25 3.40 4.15
CA ILE A 127 7.24 2.46 3.03
C ILE A 127 7.96 3.10 1.84
N ASP A 128 8.81 2.32 1.17
CA ASP A 128 9.53 2.69 -0.06
C ASP A 128 10.61 3.76 0.08
N ASP A 129 11.14 3.93 1.27
CA ASP A 129 12.33 4.77 1.50
C ASP A 129 13.29 4.11 2.50
N ALA A 130 14.58 4.11 2.17
CA ALA A 130 15.66 3.56 2.98
C ALA A 130 16.71 4.63 3.35
N SER A 131 16.42 5.91 3.13
CA SER A 131 17.37 7.01 3.36
C SER A 131 17.49 7.42 4.83
N ILE A 132 16.59 6.94 5.71
CA ILE A 132 16.50 7.35 7.12
C ILE A 132 17.18 6.30 7.99
N ASP A 133 18.35 6.66 8.53
CA ASP A 133 19.11 5.82 9.47
C ASP A 133 18.92 6.34 10.91
N LEU A 134 17.76 6.06 11.49
CA LEU A 134 17.41 6.43 12.86
C LEU A 134 16.83 5.23 13.62
N PRO A 135 17.15 5.06 14.91
CA PRO A 135 16.72 3.87 15.67
C PRO A 135 15.20 3.77 15.89
N ASN A 136 14.48 4.88 15.72
CA ASN A 136 13.04 4.97 15.86
C ASN A 136 12.29 4.98 14.51
N VAL A 137 12.95 4.70 13.39
CA VAL A 137 12.34 4.62 12.06
C VAL A 137 12.58 3.25 11.43
N ALA A 138 11.51 2.51 11.13
CA ALA A 138 11.54 1.29 10.35
C ALA A 138 11.29 1.62 8.87
N CYS A 139 12.25 1.28 8.00
CA CYS A 139 12.17 1.47 6.56
C CYS A 139 11.73 0.15 5.90
N LEU A 140 10.51 0.12 5.36
CA LEU A 140 9.88 -1.08 4.80
C LEU A 140 10.08 -1.05 3.28
N MET A 141 11.02 -1.85 2.78
CA MET A 141 11.42 -1.92 1.38
C MET A 141 10.94 -3.20 0.72
N PHE A 142 10.77 -3.15 -0.59
CA PHE A 142 10.24 -4.28 -1.37
C PHE A 142 11.12 -4.56 -2.58
N ALA A 143 11.24 -5.84 -2.93
CA ALA A 143 11.88 -6.29 -4.16
C ALA A 143 10.84 -6.33 -5.31
N GLN A 144 10.23 -5.18 -5.62
CA GLN A 144 9.17 -5.07 -6.61
C GLN A 144 9.61 -5.43 -8.03
N GLU A 145 10.90 -5.36 -8.34
CA GLU A 145 11.47 -5.86 -9.59
C GLU A 145 11.20 -7.34 -9.81
N GLN A 146 11.14 -8.13 -8.72
CA GLN A 146 10.89 -9.58 -8.82
C GLN A 146 9.44 -9.86 -9.26
N ALA A 147 8.43 -9.22 -8.63
CA ALA A 147 7.05 -9.35 -9.09
C ALA A 147 6.85 -8.80 -10.49
N SER A 148 7.49 -7.66 -10.80
CA SER A 148 7.43 -7.03 -12.13
C SER A 148 8.06 -7.92 -13.21
N TYR A 149 9.13 -8.65 -12.90
CA TYR A 149 9.71 -9.66 -13.78
C TYR A 149 8.70 -10.78 -14.11
N LEU A 150 8.02 -11.30 -13.10
CA LEU A 150 7.02 -12.36 -13.27
C LEU A 150 5.85 -11.90 -14.15
N VAL A 151 5.31 -10.69 -13.92
CA VAL A 151 4.22 -10.18 -14.77
C VAL A 151 4.72 -9.72 -16.14
N GLY A 152 6.01 -9.40 -16.27
CA GLY A 152 6.68 -9.18 -17.55
C GLY A 152 6.68 -10.44 -18.42
N ILE A 153 6.91 -11.62 -17.82
CA ILE A 153 6.76 -12.92 -18.51
C ILE A 153 5.33 -13.06 -19.03
N VAL A 154 4.32 -12.77 -18.20
CA VAL A 154 2.91 -12.83 -18.62
C VAL A 154 2.66 -11.90 -19.80
N ALA A 155 3.13 -10.65 -19.73
CA ALA A 155 2.97 -9.66 -20.81
C ALA A 155 3.62 -10.12 -22.12
N GLY A 156 4.87 -10.60 -22.06
CA GLY A 156 5.61 -11.07 -23.22
C GLY A 156 5.00 -12.30 -23.89
N MET A 157 4.34 -13.17 -23.11
CA MET A 157 3.61 -14.34 -23.62
C MET A 157 2.20 -14.02 -24.11
N ALA A 158 1.54 -13.00 -23.54
CA ALA A 158 0.17 -12.61 -23.88
C ALA A 158 0.13 -11.70 -25.11
N SER A 159 1.19 -10.92 -25.36
CA SER A 159 1.24 -10.00 -26.49
C SER A 159 1.31 -10.76 -27.81
N GLU A 160 0.32 -10.52 -28.69
CA GLU A 160 0.30 -11.01 -30.07
C GLU A 160 1.04 -10.08 -31.02
N SER A 161 1.07 -8.77 -30.69
CA SER A 161 1.73 -7.75 -31.51
C SER A 161 3.24 -7.67 -31.29
N GLY A 162 3.74 -8.20 -30.15
CA GLY A 162 5.11 -7.99 -29.70
C GLY A 162 5.36 -6.58 -29.16
N VAL A 163 4.33 -5.76 -28.95
CA VAL A 163 4.43 -4.40 -28.40
C VAL A 163 3.66 -4.33 -27.10
N VAL A 164 4.35 -4.03 -26.01
CA VAL A 164 3.73 -3.86 -24.68
C VAL A 164 4.00 -2.45 -24.13
N GLY A 165 3.22 -2.02 -23.15
CA GLY A 165 3.35 -0.70 -22.54
C GLY A 165 3.67 -0.79 -21.05
N TYR A 166 4.42 0.20 -20.55
CA TYR A 166 4.65 0.43 -19.12
C TYR A 166 4.36 1.88 -18.74
N VAL A 167 3.51 2.07 -17.72
CA VAL A 167 3.17 3.40 -17.19
C VAL A 167 3.68 3.51 -15.77
N GLN A 168 4.61 4.44 -15.53
CA GLN A 168 5.15 4.78 -14.21
C GLN A 168 4.49 6.04 -13.66
N GLY A 169 4.19 6.06 -12.37
CA GLY A 169 3.58 7.21 -11.71
C GLY A 169 4.55 8.38 -11.58
N MET A 170 5.72 8.15 -11.02
CA MET A 170 6.79 9.14 -10.84
C MET A 170 8.15 8.48 -10.99
N VAL A 171 9.17 9.27 -11.34
CA VAL A 171 10.55 8.79 -11.42
C VAL A 171 11.20 8.84 -10.03
N SER A 172 11.75 7.72 -9.59
CA SER A 172 12.70 7.56 -8.49
C SER A 172 13.44 6.24 -8.66
N GLU A 173 14.58 6.06 -8.01
CA GLU A 173 15.31 4.78 -8.06
C GLU A 173 14.42 3.61 -7.66
N ASN A 174 13.64 3.77 -6.60
CA ASN A 174 12.70 2.75 -6.13
C ASN A 174 11.58 2.45 -7.14
N MET A 175 11.01 3.47 -7.79
CA MET A 175 9.97 3.28 -8.80
C MET A 175 10.51 2.67 -10.10
N ASN A 176 11.77 2.94 -10.44
CA ASN A 176 12.41 2.38 -11.63
C ASN A 176 12.51 0.85 -11.58
N LEU A 177 12.58 0.26 -10.38
CA LEU A 177 12.63 -1.20 -10.19
C LEU A 177 11.44 -1.92 -10.83
N PHE A 178 10.24 -1.32 -10.80
CA PHE A 178 9.07 -1.90 -11.48
C PHE A 178 9.27 -2.01 -12.99
N GLY A 179 9.72 -0.94 -13.63
CA GLY A 179 9.94 -0.92 -15.08
C GLY A 179 11.09 -1.82 -15.51
N ILE A 180 12.19 -1.83 -14.76
CA ILE A 180 13.35 -2.68 -15.00
C ILE A 180 12.94 -4.15 -14.96
N GLY A 181 12.31 -4.59 -13.87
CA GLY A 181 11.85 -5.97 -13.73
C GLY A 181 10.86 -6.35 -14.85
N PHE A 182 9.91 -5.48 -15.16
CA PHE A 182 8.95 -5.72 -16.24
C PHE A 182 9.63 -5.93 -17.60
N ILE A 183 10.55 -5.05 -17.98
CA ILE A 183 11.28 -5.13 -19.24
C ILE A 183 12.08 -6.44 -19.32
N GLU A 184 12.84 -6.77 -18.28
CA GLU A 184 13.63 -8.02 -18.26
C GLU A 184 12.73 -9.25 -18.35
N GLY A 185 11.58 -9.24 -17.65
CA GLY A 185 10.60 -10.32 -17.74
C GLY A 185 10.02 -10.49 -19.14
N VAL A 186 9.62 -9.39 -19.81
CA VAL A 186 9.13 -9.42 -21.19
C VAL A 186 10.18 -9.99 -22.13
N LEU A 187 11.41 -9.46 -22.07
CA LEU A 187 12.50 -9.86 -22.97
C LEU A 187 13.00 -11.29 -22.72
N SER A 188 12.80 -11.84 -21.53
CA SER A 188 13.18 -13.23 -21.21
C SER A 188 12.38 -14.26 -22.04
N VAL A 189 11.16 -13.93 -22.44
CA VAL A 189 10.26 -14.81 -23.21
C VAL A 189 10.01 -14.31 -24.63
N ASN A 190 10.18 -13.02 -24.90
CA ASN A 190 10.04 -12.40 -26.22
C ASN A 190 11.18 -11.38 -26.43
N PRO A 191 12.38 -11.83 -26.86
CA PRO A 191 13.56 -10.95 -27.02
C PRO A 191 13.39 -9.83 -28.05
N GLU A 192 12.46 -9.96 -28.98
CA GLU A 192 12.18 -8.97 -30.03
C GLU A 192 11.05 -7.99 -29.67
N ALA A 193 10.47 -8.13 -28.45
CA ALA A 193 9.40 -7.26 -28.02
C ALA A 193 9.83 -5.81 -27.87
N THR A 194 8.92 -4.90 -28.16
CA THR A 194 9.07 -3.47 -27.89
C THR A 194 8.32 -3.11 -26.63
N VAL A 195 9.00 -2.49 -25.64
CA VAL A 195 8.38 -1.99 -24.41
C VAL A 195 8.28 -0.48 -24.48
N LEU A 196 7.07 0.03 -24.72
CA LEU A 196 6.78 1.47 -24.69
C LEU A 196 6.70 1.94 -23.25
N GLN A 197 7.30 3.08 -22.93
CA GLN A 197 7.40 3.58 -21.56
C GLN A 197 6.83 4.99 -21.46
N TYR A 198 6.16 5.28 -20.35
CA TYR A 198 5.59 6.60 -20.07
C TYR A 198 5.64 6.89 -18.56
N ASN A 199 6.12 8.09 -18.21
CA ASN A 199 6.05 8.61 -16.85
C ASN A 199 4.90 9.63 -16.74
N ALA A 200 3.93 9.36 -15.87
CA ALA A 200 2.76 10.21 -15.69
C ALA A 200 3.03 11.47 -14.86
N ASN A 201 4.13 11.50 -14.09
CA ASN A 201 4.45 12.52 -13.09
C ASN A 201 3.35 12.72 -12.04
N SER A 202 2.54 11.68 -11.78
CA SER A 202 1.44 11.73 -10.82
C SER A 202 1.02 10.33 -10.39
N PHE A 203 0.66 10.19 -9.11
CA PHE A 203 -0.02 9.01 -8.58
C PHE A 203 -1.56 9.15 -8.55
N GLY A 204 -2.12 10.29 -8.98
CA GLY A 204 -3.57 10.57 -8.90
C GLY A 204 -4.20 11.06 -10.20
N ASP A 205 -3.47 11.16 -11.31
CA ASP A 205 -4.00 11.64 -12.60
C ASP A 205 -4.52 10.49 -13.47
N VAL A 206 -5.79 10.12 -13.24
CA VAL A 206 -6.50 9.07 -14.00
C VAL A 206 -6.53 9.40 -15.51
N ALA A 207 -6.65 10.69 -15.88
CA ALA A 207 -6.71 11.09 -17.28
C ALA A 207 -5.38 10.87 -17.99
N ALA A 208 -4.25 11.13 -17.32
CA ALA A 208 -2.91 10.84 -17.84
C ALA A 208 -2.72 9.35 -18.11
N GLY A 209 -3.21 8.48 -17.20
CA GLY A 209 -3.18 7.02 -17.38
C GLY A 209 -3.91 6.57 -18.64
N SER A 210 -5.16 7.00 -18.83
CA SER A 210 -5.94 6.67 -20.04
C SER A 210 -5.32 7.23 -21.32
N ALA A 211 -4.74 8.44 -21.26
CA ALA A 211 -4.08 9.05 -22.42
C ALA A 211 -2.80 8.28 -22.82
N ALA A 212 -2.04 7.78 -21.84
CA ALA A 212 -0.87 6.95 -22.11
C ALA A 212 -1.25 5.67 -22.86
N VAL A 213 -2.31 4.98 -22.43
CA VAL A 213 -2.82 3.78 -23.12
C VAL A 213 -3.22 4.08 -24.55
N LYS A 214 -3.99 5.15 -24.80
CA LYS A 214 -4.38 5.56 -26.18
C LYS A 214 -3.15 5.77 -27.06
N ASN A 215 -2.10 6.40 -26.53
CA ASN A 215 -0.84 6.57 -27.27
C ASN A 215 -0.17 5.22 -27.57
N PHE A 216 -0.13 4.31 -26.59
CA PHE A 216 0.46 2.98 -26.74
C PHE A 216 -0.29 2.14 -27.78
N VAL A 217 -1.63 2.15 -27.75
CA VAL A 217 -2.47 1.46 -28.74
C VAL A 217 -2.20 1.96 -30.18
N THR A 218 -2.01 3.26 -30.38
CA THR A 218 -1.65 3.79 -31.71
C THR A 218 -0.30 3.29 -32.22
N LYS A 219 0.55 2.80 -31.33
CA LYS A 219 1.86 2.20 -31.62
C LYS A 219 1.82 0.67 -31.64
N GLY A 220 0.64 0.09 -31.48
CA GLY A 220 0.41 -1.35 -31.58
C GLY A 220 0.46 -2.12 -30.27
N ALA A 221 0.52 -1.46 -29.12
CA ALA A 221 0.51 -2.16 -27.84
C ALA A 221 -0.81 -2.90 -27.60
N ASP A 222 -0.74 -4.12 -27.10
CA ASP A 222 -1.87 -4.99 -26.76
C ASP A 222 -1.87 -5.47 -25.31
N VAL A 223 -0.82 -5.16 -24.53
CA VAL A 223 -0.73 -5.37 -23.08
C VAL A 223 -0.08 -4.14 -22.45
N VAL A 224 -0.65 -3.62 -21.35
CA VAL A 224 -0.07 -2.47 -20.63
C VAL A 224 0.00 -2.77 -19.12
N TYR A 225 1.19 -2.65 -18.57
CA TYR A 225 1.47 -2.69 -17.12
C TYR A 225 1.55 -1.28 -16.55
N HIS A 226 1.12 -1.09 -15.31
CA HIS A 226 1.33 0.17 -14.60
C HIS A 226 1.91 -0.04 -13.20
N ALA A 227 2.70 0.95 -12.76
CA ALA A 227 3.09 1.17 -11.38
C ALA A 227 2.84 2.66 -11.05
N ALA A 228 1.56 3.04 -10.87
CA ALA A 228 1.16 4.43 -10.92
C ALA A 228 0.04 4.82 -9.93
N GLY A 229 -0.24 4.00 -8.89
CA GLY A 229 -1.29 4.28 -7.90
C GLY A 229 -2.64 4.56 -8.56
N GLY A 230 -3.36 5.58 -8.13
CA GLY A 230 -4.65 5.97 -8.70
C GLY A 230 -4.61 6.36 -10.18
N THR A 231 -3.48 6.82 -10.71
CA THR A 231 -3.28 7.01 -12.17
C THR A 231 -3.43 5.68 -12.92
N GLY A 232 -3.08 4.56 -12.27
CA GLY A 232 -3.23 3.21 -12.79
C GLY A 232 -4.68 2.80 -13.06
N ALA A 233 -5.66 3.32 -12.30
CA ALA A 233 -7.07 3.10 -12.61
C ALA A 233 -7.44 3.64 -14.00
N GLY A 234 -6.81 4.74 -14.42
CA GLY A 234 -6.93 5.27 -15.79
C GLY A 234 -6.28 4.36 -16.83
N VAL A 235 -5.17 3.70 -16.50
CA VAL A 235 -4.54 2.71 -17.39
C VAL A 235 -5.47 1.52 -17.60
N ILE A 236 -6.02 0.95 -16.52
CA ILE A 236 -6.96 -0.19 -16.59
C ILE A 236 -8.20 0.18 -17.41
N THR A 237 -8.79 1.35 -17.14
CA THR A 237 -9.94 1.85 -17.92
C THR A 237 -9.58 2.04 -19.39
N GLY A 238 -8.42 2.64 -19.68
CA GLY A 238 -7.95 2.82 -21.05
C GLY A 238 -7.75 1.49 -21.79
N CYS A 239 -7.20 0.47 -21.11
CA CYS A 239 -7.07 -0.87 -21.68
C CYS A 239 -8.43 -1.50 -21.98
N GLN A 240 -9.38 -1.40 -21.04
CA GLN A 240 -10.74 -1.90 -21.20
C GLN A 240 -11.46 -1.24 -22.41
N GLU A 241 -11.37 0.10 -22.54
CA GLU A 241 -11.97 0.85 -23.63
C GLU A 241 -11.39 0.47 -25.02
N ASN A 242 -10.13 0.01 -25.05
CA ASN A 242 -9.45 -0.35 -26.30
C ASN A 242 -9.39 -1.87 -26.55
N GLY A 243 -9.95 -2.69 -25.66
CA GLY A 243 -10.01 -4.15 -25.81
C GLY A 243 -8.64 -4.82 -25.78
N ILE A 244 -7.71 -4.29 -24.97
CA ILE A 244 -6.36 -4.83 -24.72
C ILE A 244 -6.19 -5.21 -23.26
N TYR A 245 -5.16 -6.00 -22.93
CA TYR A 245 -4.91 -6.42 -21.57
C TYR A 245 -4.25 -5.33 -20.73
N ALA A 246 -4.63 -5.30 -19.44
CA ALA A 246 -3.96 -4.54 -18.40
C ALA A 246 -3.25 -5.48 -17.42
N ILE A 247 -2.16 -5.02 -16.82
CA ILE A 247 -1.51 -5.64 -15.67
C ILE A 247 -1.55 -4.64 -14.52
N GLY A 248 -2.09 -5.09 -13.37
CA GLY A 248 -2.22 -4.31 -12.16
C GLY A 248 -0.97 -4.33 -11.29
N VAL A 249 -1.03 -3.61 -10.14
CA VAL A 249 0.07 -3.49 -9.18
C VAL A 249 -0.43 -3.41 -7.75
N ASP A 250 0.44 -3.70 -6.79
CA ASP A 250 0.26 -3.69 -5.33
C ASP A 250 -0.71 -4.77 -4.84
N ALA A 251 -1.96 -4.74 -5.30
CA ALA A 251 -3.03 -5.67 -4.97
C ALA A 251 -3.51 -6.43 -6.21
N ASP A 252 -4.33 -7.45 -6.00
CA ASP A 252 -5.07 -8.09 -7.10
C ASP A 252 -6.15 -7.15 -7.61
N GLN A 253 -5.87 -6.46 -8.73
CA GLN A 253 -6.76 -5.48 -9.35
C GLN A 253 -7.71 -6.09 -10.38
N SER A 254 -7.80 -7.42 -10.50
CA SER A 254 -8.72 -8.11 -11.43
C SER A 254 -10.18 -7.70 -11.25
N TYR A 255 -10.59 -7.37 -10.02
CA TYR A 255 -11.95 -6.93 -9.71
C TYR A 255 -12.35 -5.61 -10.40
N LEU A 256 -11.39 -4.77 -10.80
CA LEU A 256 -11.65 -3.50 -11.48
C LEU A 256 -12.14 -3.72 -12.92
N ALA A 257 -11.59 -4.70 -13.61
CA ALA A 257 -11.96 -5.07 -14.99
C ALA A 257 -11.62 -6.55 -15.23
N PRO A 258 -12.48 -7.50 -14.80
CA PRO A 258 -12.15 -8.94 -14.78
C PRO A 258 -11.81 -9.56 -16.14
N GLU A 259 -12.28 -8.95 -17.24
CA GLU A 259 -11.97 -9.41 -18.60
C GLU A 259 -10.78 -8.69 -19.24
N THR A 260 -10.17 -7.75 -18.51
CA THR A 260 -9.10 -6.88 -19.00
C THR A 260 -7.82 -7.04 -18.18
N VAL A 261 -7.92 -7.07 -16.84
CA VAL A 261 -6.77 -7.25 -15.97
C VAL A 261 -6.37 -8.71 -15.96
N ILE A 262 -5.30 -9.03 -16.72
CA ILE A 262 -4.86 -10.42 -16.89
C ILE A 262 -4.16 -10.97 -15.64
N THR A 263 -3.49 -10.11 -14.88
CA THR A 263 -2.83 -10.39 -13.58
C THR A 263 -2.41 -9.08 -12.91
N SER A 264 -1.79 -9.14 -11.72
CA SER A 264 -1.19 -8.00 -11.03
C SER A 264 0.14 -8.37 -10.40
N ALA A 265 1.10 -7.44 -10.41
CA ALA A 265 2.33 -7.53 -9.64
C ALA A 265 2.02 -7.19 -8.18
N MET A 266 1.93 -8.20 -7.33
CA MET A 266 1.61 -8.01 -5.91
C MET A 266 2.79 -7.39 -5.18
N LYS A 267 2.52 -6.35 -4.39
CA LYS A 267 3.44 -5.74 -3.43
C LYS A 267 2.72 -5.66 -2.10
N ARG A 268 3.08 -6.54 -1.18
CA ARG A 268 2.32 -6.83 0.04
C ARG A 268 2.55 -5.79 1.14
N VAL A 269 2.26 -4.52 0.81
CA VAL A 269 2.28 -3.41 1.77
C VAL A 269 1.27 -3.59 2.90
N ASP A 270 0.20 -4.34 2.65
CA ASP A 270 -0.79 -4.78 3.61
C ASP A 270 -0.15 -5.66 4.72
N ILE A 271 0.67 -6.63 4.34
CA ILE A 271 1.41 -7.48 5.29
C ILE A 271 2.44 -6.66 6.05
N ALA A 272 3.22 -5.82 5.37
CA ALA A 272 4.23 -5.00 6.01
C ALA A 272 3.63 -4.05 7.07
N ALA A 273 2.46 -3.45 6.77
CA ALA A 273 1.72 -2.61 7.72
C ALA A 273 1.25 -3.40 8.96
N GLN A 274 0.78 -4.64 8.76
CA GLN A 274 0.41 -5.52 9.87
C GLN A 274 1.61 -5.93 10.71
N ASP A 275 2.71 -6.34 10.07
CA ASP A 275 3.90 -6.85 10.75
C ASP A 275 4.53 -5.78 11.63
N ILE A 276 4.70 -4.55 11.12
CA ILE A 276 5.28 -3.46 11.91
C ILE A 276 4.35 -3.04 13.06
N SER A 277 3.03 -3.09 12.86
CA SER A 277 2.05 -2.80 13.91
C SER A 277 2.09 -3.85 15.02
N LYS A 278 2.17 -5.14 14.67
CA LYS A 278 2.34 -6.24 15.61
C LYS A 278 3.67 -6.13 16.36
N ALA A 279 4.76 -5.78 15.66
CA ALA A 279 6.07 -5.58 16.30
C ALA A 279 6.04 -4.46 17.37
N VAL A 280 5.28 -3.40 17.15
CA VAL A 280 5.06 -2.35 18.17
C VAL A 280 4.33 -2.92 19.40
N LYS A 281 3.23 -3.66 19.17
CA LYS A 281 2.46 -4.29 20.25
C LYS A 281 3.28 -5.27 21.08
N GLU A 282 4.10 -6.08 20.42
CA GLU A 282 4.95 -7.10 21.04
C GLU A 282 6.21 -6.53 21.69
N GLY A 283 6.49 -5.22 21.52
CA GLY A 283 7.72 -4.60 22.01
C GLY A 283 8.98 -5.05 21.27
N THR A 284 8.82 -5.60 20.06
CA THR A 284 9.91 -6.08 19.19
C THR A 284 10.28 -5.10 18.07
N PHE A 285 9.63 -3.92 18.03
CA PHE A 285 9.92 -2.87 17.06
C PHE A 285 11.42 -2.55 17.00
N LYS A 286 11.94 -2.45 15.77
CA LYS A 286 13.32 -2.03 15.51
C LYS A 286 13.34 -1.06 14.33
N GLY A 287 14.12 0.00 14.46
CA GLY A 287 14.50 0.84 13.33
C GLY A 287 15.43 0.12 12.36
N GLY A 288 15.59 0.70 11.18
CA GLY A 288 16.40 0.17 10.10
C GLY A 288 15.57 -0.46 8.98
N ILE A 289 16.26 -1.08 8.02
CA ILE A 289 15.65 -1.58 6.78
C ILE A 289 15.12 -3.00 6.98
N THR A 290 13.87 -3.22 6.58
CA THR A 290 13.25 -4.54 6.42
C THR A 290 12.92 -4.73 4.94
N MET A 291 13.43 -5.81 4.33
CA MET A 291 13.18 -6.14 2.92
C MET A 291 12.08 -7.20 2.81
N TYR A 292 11.09 -6.90 1.99
CA TYR A 292 10.01 -7.78 1.59
C TYR A 292 10.23 -8.26 0.16
N ASP A 293 10.45 -9.53 -0.03
CA ASP A 293 10.82 -10.15 -1.31
C ASP A 293 9.99 -11.40 -1.62
N ILE A 294 10.32 -12.10 -2.70
CA ILE A 294 9.66 -13.33 -3.14
C ILE A 294 9.82 -14.49 -2.14
N ASN A 295 10.88 -14.49 -1.29
CA ASN A 295 11.15 -15.57 -0.34
C ASN A 295 10.32 -15.44 0.93
N ASN A 296 9.96 -14.20 1.32
CA ASN A 296 9.14 -13.96 2.51
C ASN A 296 7.69 -13.58 2.18
N GLY A 297 7.28 -13.69 0.91
CA GLY A 297 5.93 -13.38 0.45
C GLY A 297 5.61 -11.89 0.39
N GLY A 298 6.64 -11.04 0.42
CA GLY A 298 6.51 -9.59 0.31
C GLY A 298 6.13 -9.11 -1.09
N VAL A 299 6.48 -9.90 -2.11
CA VAL A 299 6.07 -9.68 -3.51
C VAL A 299 5.67 -11.00 -4.16
N ASP A 300 4.76 -10.97 -5.13
CA ASP A 300 4.28 -12.15 -5.86
C ASP A 300 3.50 -11.73 -7.12
N VAL A 301 2.87 -12.69 -7.77
CA VAL A 301 1.84 -12.50 -8.80
C VAL A 301 0.47 -12.69 -8.17
N ALA A 302 -0.54 -11.97 -8.66
CA ALA A 302 -1.90 -12.08 -8.16
C ALA A 302 -2.45 -13.51 -8.20
N PRO A 303 -3.25 -13.92 -7.19
CA PRO A 303 -3.83 -15.25 -7.13
C PRO A 303 -4.90 -15.49 -8.19
N THR A 304 -5.54 -14.43 -8.73
CA THR A 304 -6.51 -14.55 -9.81
C THR A 304 -5.81 -14.88 -11.12
N GLN A 305 -6.19 -16.01 -11.72
CA GLN A 305 -5.54 -16.58 -12.91
C GLN A 305 -6.53 -16.87 -14.05
N ASP A 306 -7.74 -16.32 -14.00
CA ASP A 306 -8.84 -16.66 -14.91
C ASP A 306 -8.53 -16.39 -16.39
N LEU A 307 -7.66 -15.42 -16.67
CA LEU A 307 -7.23 -15.05 -18.02
C LEU A 307 -5.85 -15.65 -18.39
N LEU A 308 -5.18 -16.32 -17.46
CA LEU A 308 -3.87 -16.94 -17.73
C LEU A 308 -4.02 -18.30 -18.41
N THR A 309 -3.20 -18.56 -19.40
CA THR A 309 -3.07 -19.91 -19.98
C THR A 309 -2.24 -20.80 -19.07
N GLY A 310 -2.41 -22.13 -19.18
CA GLY A 310 -1.57 -23.06 -18.44
C GLY A 310 -0.07 -22.91 -18.74
N ALA A 311 0.30 -22.45 -19.92
CA ALA A 311 1.70 -22.18 -20.29
C ALA A 311 2.25 -20.95 -19.54
N MET A 312 1.45 -19.86 -19.41
CA MET A 312 1.83 -18.66 -18.65
C MET A 312 2.01 -19.01 -17.18
N ILE A 313 1.07 -19.75 -16.59
CA ILE A 313 1.15 -20.18 -15.18
C ILE A 313 2.43 -21.00 -14.96
N ALA A 314 2.72 -21.97 -15.81
CA ALA A 314 3.91 -22.81 -15.70
C ALA A 314 5.21 -22.00 -15.84
N ALA A 315 5.24 -21.00 -16.74
CA ALA A 315 6.41 -20.12 -16.92
C ALA A 315 6.65 -19.22 -15.69
N VAL A 316 5.57 -18.64 -15.15
CA VAL A 316 5.62 -17.83 -13.93
C VAL A 316 6.11 -18.64 -12.72
N GLU A 317 5.58 -19.85 -12.51
CA GLU A 317 5.99 -20.72 -11.40
C GLU A 317 7.45 -21.16 -11.52
N ALA A 318 7.92 -21.47 -12.74
CA ALA A 318 9.33 -21.79 -12.97
C ALA A 318 10.25 -20.59 -12.66
N ALA A 319 9.89 -19.41 -13.18
CA ALA A 319 10.66 -18.19 -12.93
C ALA A 319 10.63 -17.78 -11.44
N LYS A 320 9.50 -17.98 -10.75
CA LYS A 320 9.39 -17.76 -9.31
C LYS A 320 10.37 -18.67 -8.53
N ALA A 321 10.45 -19.94 -8.87
CA ALA A 321 11.40 -20.87 -8.26
C ALA A 321 12.86 -20.46 -8.53
N ASP A 322 13.15 -19.98 -9.74
CA ASP A 322 14.48 -19.50 -10.12
C ASP A 322 14.86 -18.20 -9.38
N LEU A 323 13.92 -17.27 -9.19
CA LEU A 323 14.10 -16.08 -8.35
C LEU A 323 14.36 -16.47 -6.88
N GLN A 324 13.58 -17.40 -6.34
CA GLN A 324 13.73 -17.87 -4.96
C GLN A 324 15.07 -18.56 -4.70
N SER A 325 15.56 -19.31 -5.68
CA SER A 325 16.88 -19.98 -5.60
C SER A 325 18.06 -19.07 -5.91
N GLY A 326 17.79 -17.86 -6.45
CA GLY A 326 18.83 -16.94 -6.94
C GLY A 326 19.43 -17.35 -8.30
N ALA A 327 18.80 -18.29 -9.02
CA ALA A 327 19.20 -18.63 -10.40
C ALA A 327 18.86 -17.49 -11.36
N ILE A 328 17.80 -16.75 -11.09
CA ILE A 328 17.50 -15.47 -11.73
C ILE A 328 17.76 -14.36 -10.72
N VAL A 329 18.51 -13.34 -11.13
CA VAL A 329 18.72 -12.10 -10.40
C VAL A 329 18.30 -10.96 -11.32
N VAL A 330 17.23 -10.27 -10.96
CA VAL A 330 16.70 -9.11 -11.71
C VAL A 330 17.60 -7.90 -11.44
N SER A 331 17.86 -7.09 -12.46
CA SER A 331 18.62 -5.85 -12.32
C SER A 331 17.90 -4.86 -11.40
N THR A 332 18.70 -4.15 -10.59
CA THR A 332 18.19 -3.13 -9.65
C THR A 332 18.64 -1.72 -10.00
N THR A 333 19.33 -1.56 -11.12
CA THR A 333 19.76 -0.25 -11.62
C THR A 333 19.40 -0.09 -13.10
N SER A 334 19.11 1.13 -13.53
CA SER A 334 18.87 1.44 -14.93
C SER A 334 20.12 1.25 -15.80
N ALA A 335 21.31 1.29 -15.19
CA ALA A 335 22.56 1.03 -15.90
C ALA A 335 22.69 -0.41 -16.37
N ASP A 336 22.11 -1.36 -15.62
CA ASP A 336 22.11 -2.78 -15.94
C ASP A 336 20.95 -3.20 -16.86
N CYS A 337 19.96 -2.32 -17.04
CA CYS A 337 18.83 -2.50 -17.98
C CYS A 337 18.79 -1.37 -19.02
N PRO A 338 19.59 -1.43 -20.09
CA PRO A 338 19.71 -0.34 -21.07
C PRO A 338 18.41 -0.03 -21.83
N MET A 339 17.42 -0.93 -21.81
CA MET A 339 16.11 -0.72 -22.41
C MET A 339 15.19 0.13 -21.53
N PHE A 340 15.55 0.38 -20.26
CA PHE A 340 14.78 1.25 -19.37
C PHE A 340 15.16 2.72 -19.61
N GLU A 341 14.17 3.52 -20.02
CA GLU A 341 14.36 4.90 -20.50
C GLU A 341 13.86 6.00 -19.54
N LEU A 342 13.06 5.64 -18.51
CA LEU A 342 12.48 6.60 -17.57
C LEU A 342 13.50 6.91 -16.44
N GLN A 343 14.21 8.04 -16.56
CA GLN A 343 15.26 8.47 -15.61
C GLN A 343 15.03 9.89 -15.12
#